data_e91b4023db78df472692eca94f9a0262
#
_entry.id   e91b4023db78df472692eca94f9a0262
#
_cell.length_a   1.000
_cell.length_b   1.000
_cell.length_c   1.000
_cell.angle_alpha   90.00
_cell.angle_beta   90.00
_cell.angle_gamma   90.00
#
_symmetry.space_group_name_H-M   'P 1'
#
loop_
_entity.id
_entity.type
_entity.pdbx_description
1 polymer ?
#
loop_
_entity_poly.entity_id
_entity_poly.type
_entity_poly.pdbx_seq_one_letter_code
_entity_poly.pdbx_strand_id
1 'polypeptide(L)'
;NINTFYLYHFKLIWQINDCWPVASWSTTDYYHKWKAAHYVMRDCFKEVIVASKWEGDTLAIYAVSDRLEEIQGELIIEVLDFQGNSVSLVEKEVNVAANTSTVLWKLNRESLLGGGSEKEMMLVVCLRQGDRVLDEKNAYFVYHKNLNLPEPHFSIQAGEENGEKFIQVSSDKLACNVMFYIPGESIFFSDNYIDIIPGRSYKIKVDTDLSPTQIQERIGVRYVR
;
A
#
# COMPACT_ATOMS: atom_id res chain seq x y z
N ASN A 1 6.35 13.46 -7.62
CA ASN A 1 4.93 13.32 -7.98
C ASN A 1 4.68 11.93 -8.56
N ILE A 2 4.54 10.93 -7.69
CA ILE A 2 4.23 9.55 -8.06
C ILE A 2 2.91 9.48 -8.84
N ASN A 3 1.95 10.35 -8.54
CA ASN A 3 0.63 10.39 -9.18
C ASN A 3 0.65 10.66 -10.70
N THR A 4 1.73 11.21 -11.25
CA THR A 4 1.82 11.48 -12.70
C THR A 4 2.20 10.23 -13.50
N PHE A 5 2.82 9.23 -12.88
CA PHE A 5 3.23 7.99 -13.56
C PHE A 5 2.06 7.06 -13.92
N TYR A 6 0.94 7.15 -13.22
CA TYR A 6 -0.20 6.25 -13.43
C TYR A 6 -1.00 6.54 -14.71
N LEU A 7 -0.76 7.66 -15.37
CA LEU A 7 -1.47 8.05 -16.61
C LEU A 7 -0.78 7.56 -17.89
N TYR A 8 0.42 7.00 -17.78
CA TYR A 8 1.22 6.56 -18.92
C TYR A 8 1.58 5.09 -18.79
N HIS A 9 1.44 4.33 -19.87
CA HIS A 9 1.86 2.91 -19.97
C HIS A 9 3.39 2.72 -19.93
N PHE A 10 4.16 3.79 -19.87
CA PHE A 10 5.62 3.74 -19.83
C PHE A 10 6.15 4.07 -18.45
N LYS A 11 6.92 3.13 -17.87
CA LYS A 11 7.58 3.29 -16.57
C LYS A 11 9.07 3.12 -16.75
N LEU A 12 9.85 4.15 -16.45
CA LEU A 12 11.31 4.12 -16.46
C LEU A 12 11.83 4.43 -15.07
N ILE A 13 12.71 3.57 -14.56
CA ILE A 13 13.28 3.70 -13.22
C ILE A 13 14.78 3.85 -13.33
N TRP A 14 15.27 4.92 -12.76
CA TRP A 14 16.68 5.20 -12.61
C TRP A 14 17.02 5.21 -11.12
N GLN A 15 17.78 4.25 -10.60
CA GLN A 15 18.30 2.99 -11.17
C GLN A 15 17.90 1.83 -10.25
N ILE A 16 18.11 0.58 -10.66
CA ILE A 16 17.66 -0.57 -9.87
C ILE A 16 18.54 -0.81 -8.66
N ASN A 17 19.87 -0.85 -8.82
CA ASN A 17 20.81 -1.22 -7.76
C ASN A 17 22.03 -0.29 -7.69
N ASP A 18 22.68 -0.30 -6.54
CA ASP A 18 23.95 0.36 -6.31
C ASP A 18 25.13 -0.60 -6.62
N CYS A 19 26.22 -0.06 -7.19
CA CYS A 19 27.46 -0.80 -7.42
C CYS A 19 28.48 -0.63 -6.28
N TRP A 20 28.20 0.18 -5.27
CA TRP A 20 28.97 0.41 -4.06
C TRP A 20 28.09 0.94 -2.92
N PRO A 21 28.50 0.80 -1.63
CA PRO A 21 27.69 1.29 -0.51
C PRO A 21 27.59 2.81 -0.51
N VAL A 22 26.44 3.35 -0.88
CA VAL A 22 26.20 4.80 -0.99
C VAL A 22 24.73 5.13 -0.80
N ALA A 23 24.40 6.37 -0.43
CA ALA A 23 23.06 6.90 -0.53
C ALA A 23 22.81 7.34 -1.98
N SER A 24 21.82 6.72 -2.65
CA SER A 24 21.57 6.92 -4.07
C SER A 24 20.09 6.84 -4.44
N TRP A 25 19.80 7.03 -5.73
CA TRP A 25 18.50 6.89 -6.37
C TRP A 25 18.05 5.44 -6.58
N SER A 26 18.92 4.45 -6.32
CA SER A 26 18.62 3.05 -6.57
C SER A 26 17.43 2.56 -5.73
N THR A 27 16.71 1.59 -6.25
CA THR A 27 15.59 0.96 -5.55
C THR A 27 16.03 -0.19 -4.65
N THR A 28 17.21 -0.78 -4.90
CA THR A 28 17.90 -1.72 -4.00
C THR A 28 19.28 -1.17 -3.63
N ASP A 29 19.72 -1.45 -2.42
CA ASP A 29 21.07 -1.05 -1.99
C ASP A 29 22.16 -1.99 -2.52
N TYR A 30 23.44 -1.68 -2.21
CA TYR A 30 24.58 -2.50 -2.57
C TYR A 30 24.52 -3.93 -2.02
N TYR A 31 23.84 -4.14 -0.89
CA TYR A 31 23.66 -5.43 -0.24
C TYR A 31 22.38 -6.15 -0.70
N HIS A 32 21.79 -5.72 -1.83
CA HIS A 32 20.57 -6.27 -2.44
C HIS A 32 19.30 -6.11 -1.57
N LYS A 33 19.33 -5.26 -0.55
CA LYS A 33 18.13 -4.96 0.25
C LYS A 33 17.19 -4.05 -0.53
N TRP A 34 15.94 -4.40 -0.53
CA TRP A 34 14.90 -3.56 -1.12
C TRP A 34 14.67 -2.31 -0.27
N LYS A 35 14.78 -1.16 -0.89
CA LYS A 35 14.35 0.12 -0.31
C LYS A 35 12.84 0.29 -0.48
N ALA A 36 12.22 1.21 0.24
CA ALA A 36 10.79 1.51 0.10
C ALA A 36 10.34 1.70 -1.35
N ALA A 37 11.16 2.39 -2.16
CA ALA A 37 10.90 2.61 -3.58
C ALA A 37 10.77 1.31 -4.38
N HIS A 38 11.43 0.21 -3.99
CA HIS A 38 11.35 -1.06 -4.71
C HIS A 38 10.01 -1.75 -4.49
N TYR A 39 9.48 -1.72 -3.26
CA TYR A 39 8.13 -2.24 -2.96
C TYR A 39 7.05 -1.46 -3.72
N VAL A 40 7.13 -0.13 -3.72
CA VAL A 40 6.22 0.72 -4.50
C VAL A 40 6.35 0.43 -6.01
N MET A 41 7.59 0.26 -6.50
CA MET A 41 7.85 -0.09 -7.90
C MET A 41 7.17 -1.42 -8.27
N ARG A 42 7.38 -2.48 -7.48
CA ARG A 42 6.72 -3.79 -7.68
C ARG A 42 5.22 -3.62 -7.88
N ASP A 43 4.58 -2.84 -7.02
CA ASP A 43 3.13 -2.63 -7.06
C ASP A 43 2.68 -1.79 -8.26
N CYS A 44 3.55 -0.91 -8.77
CA CYS A 44 3.29 -0.16 -9.99
C CYS A 44 3.42 -0.99 -11.28
N PHE A 45 4.01 -2.19 -11.21
CA PHE A 45 4.18 -3.09 -12.37
C PHE A 45 3.15 -4.23 -12.39
N LYS A 46 2.12 -4.20 -11.55
CA LYS A 46 0.98 -5.12 -11.66
C LYS A 46 0.26 -4.90 -12.98
N GLU A 47 -0.32 -5.97 -13.53
CA GLU A 47 -1.12 -5.92 -14.78
C GLU A 47 -2.32 -4.98 -14.70
N VAL A 48 -2.89 -4.84 -13.50
CA VAL A 48 -4.02 -3.96 -13.24
C VAL A 48 -3.72 -3.20 -11.96
N ILE A 49 -3.81 -1.88 -12.03
CA ILE A 49 -3.62 -1.01 -10.86
C ILE A 49 -4.75 0.02 -10.76
N VAL A 50 -5.11 0.36 -9.53
CA VAL A 50 -5.93 1.53 -9.25
C VAL A 50 -5.05 2.70 -8.84
N ALA A 51 -5.47 3.90 -9.21
CA ALA A 51 -4.81 5.13 -8.81
C ALA A 51 -5.84 6.19 -8.48
N SER A 52 -5.52 7.03 -7.52
CA SER A 52 -6.33 8.17 -7.13
C SER A 52 -5.57 9.47 -7.33
N LYS A 53 -6.26 10.51 -7.77
CA LYS A 53 -5.68 11.83 -7.99
C LYS A 53 -6.66 12.90 -7.56
N TRP A 54 -6.20 13.82 -6.72
CA TRP A 54 -6.95 15.02 -6.39
C TRP A 54 -6.82 16.07 -7.50
N GLU A 55 -7.95 16.54 -8.01
CA GLU A 55 -8.10 17.63 -8.98
C GLU A 55 -8.95 18.72 -8.31
N GLY A 56 -8.29 19.61 -7.54
CA GLY A 56 -8.98 20.52 -6.63
C GLY A 56 -9.73 19.74 -5.55
N ASP A 57 -11.04 19.92 -5.45
CA ASP A 57 -11.90 19.21 -4.49
C ASP A 57 -12.51 17.92 -5.03
N THR A 58 -12.07 17.49 -6.21
CA THR A 58 -12.54 16.25 -6.83
C THR A 58 -11.46 15.17 -6.75
N LEU A 59 -11.82 14.01 -6.23
CA LEU A 59 -11.02 12.79 -6.30
C LEU A 59 -11.37 12.04 -7.58
N ALA A 60 -10.43 11.94 -8.50
CA ALA A 60 -10.54 11.08 -9.68
C ALA A 60 -9.89 9.73 -9.40
N ILE A 61 -10.64 8.64 -9.59
CA ILE A 61 -10.16 7.25 -9.49
C ILE A 61 -9.97 6.71 -10.90
N TYR A 62 -8.79 6.16 -11.13
CA TYR A 62 -8.39 5.54 -12.38
C TYR A 62 -8.14 4.05 -12.18
N ALA A 63 -8.42 3.26 -13.21
CA ALA A 63 -7.80 1.94 -13.39
C ALA A 63 -6.88 2.00 -14.60
N VAL A 64 -5.70 1.42 -14.47
CA VAL A 64 -4.78 1.17 -15.59
C VAL A 64 -4.66 -0.32 -15.74
N SER A 65 -4.94 -0.82 -16.96
CA SER A 65 -4.89 -2.24 -17.28
C SER A 65 -3.97 -2.49 -18.46
N ASP A 66 -3.00 -3.38 -18.27
CA ASP A 66 -2.16 -3.93 -19.34
C ASP A 66 -2.77 -5.22 -19.92
N ARG A 67 -3.94 -5.67 -19.44
CA ARG A 67 -4.64 -6.83 -19.99
C ARG A 67 -5.19 -6.55 -21.36
N LEU A 68 -5.18 -7.57 -22.20
CA LEU A 68 -5.72 -7.51 -23.56
C LEU A 68 -7.24 -7.75 -23.62
N GLU A 69 -7.86 -7.99 -22.47
CA GLU A 69 -9.29 -8.22 -22.32
C GLU A 69 -9.89 -7.18 -21.38
N GLU A 70 -11.15 -6.85 -21.64
CA GLU A 70 -11.95 -5.98 -20.76
C GLU A 70 -12.17 -6.65 -19.39
N ILE A 71 -12.14 -5.87 -18.33
CA ILE A 71 -12.42 -6.32 -16.98
C ILE A 71 -13.76 -5.77 -16.54
N GLN A 72 -14.71 -6.65 -16.25
CA GLN A 72 -15.91 -6.32 -15.50
C GLN A 72 -15.61 -6.56 -14.01
N GLY A 73 -15.71 -5.53 -13.22
CA GLY A 73 -15.33 -5.57 -11.81
C GLY A 73 -16.14 -4.62 -10.96
N GLU A 74 -15.77 -4.56 -9.71
CA GLU A 74 -16.37 -3.68 -8.73
C GLU A 74 -15.30 -2.78 -8.11
N LEU A 75 -15.59 -1.50 -8.10
CA LEU A 75 -14.80 -0.48 -7.43
C LEU A 75 -15.41 -0.23 -6.04
N ILE A 76 -14.60 -0.42 -5.01
CA ILE A 76 -14.96 -0.15 -3.62
C ILE A 76 -14.10 1.01 -3.14
N ILE A 77 -14.74 2.03 -2.58
CA ILE A 77 -14.07 3.17 -1.97
C ILE A 77 -14.59 3.29 -0.55
N GLU A 78 -13.72 3.06 0.40
CA GLU A 78 -14.02 3.16 1.82
C GLU A 78 -13.23 4.32 2.44
N VAL A 79 -13.92 5.18 3.17
CA VAL A 79 -13.30 6.22 4.00
C VAL A 79 -13.28 5.72 5.43
N LEU A 80 -12.10 5.67 6.01
CA LEU A 80 -11.87 5.25 7.39
C LEU A 80 -11.29 6.40 8.20
N ASP A 81 -11.69 6.50 9.47
CA ASP A 81 -10.91 7.27 10.42
C ASP A 81 -9.63 6.49 10.83
N PHE A 82 -8.72 7.14 11.55
CA PHE A 82 -7.46 6.50 11.97
C PHE A 82 -7.63 5.48 13.12
N GLN A 83 -8.86 5.31 13.63
CA GLN A 83 -9.25 4.25 14.54
C GLN A 83 -9.82 3.04 13.82
N GLY A 84 -10.05 3.14 12.50
CA GLY A 84 -10.59 2.07 11.66
C GLY A 84 -12.10 2.04 11.54
N ASN A 85 -12.79 3.08 12.03
CA ASN A 85 -14.23 3.18 11.84
C ASN A 85 -14.53 3.62 10.41
N SER A 86 -15.46 2.90 9.75
CA SER A 86 -15.94 3.26 8.41
C SER A 86 -16.86 4.48 8.50
N VAL A 87 -16.49 5.55 7.82
CA VAL A 87 -17.24 6.81 7.75
C VAL A 87 -18.13 6.83 6.52
N SER A 88 -17.61 6.30 5.41
CA SER A 88 -18.31 6.21 4.14
C SER A 88 -17.86 5.00 3.36
N LEU A 89 -18.79 4.27 2.78
CA LEU A 89 -18.53 3.15 1.89
C LEU A 89 -19.31 3.34 0.60
N VAL A 90 -18.63 3.26 -0.52
CA VAL A 90 -19.21 3.38 -1.84
C VAL A 90 -18.75 2.21 -2.70
N GLU A 91 -19.72 1.51 -3.28
CA GLU A 91 -19.48 0.38 -4.18
C GLU A 91 -20.11 0.68 -5.54
N LYS A 92 -19.41 0.31 -6.61
CA LYS A 92 -19.85 0.56 -7.98
C LYS A 92 -19.35 -0.49 -8.93
N GLU A 93 -20.25 -1.08 -9.73
CA GLU A 93 -19.83 -1.86 -10.90
C GLU A 93 -19.11 -0.97 -11.91
N VAL A 94 -17.99 -1.45 -12.41
CA VAL A 94 -17.14 -0.71 -13.33
C VAL A 94 -16.62 -1.62 -14.45
N ASN A 95 -16.38 -0.98 -15.59
CA ASN A 95 -15.77 -1.60 -16.76
C ASN A 95 -14.41 -0.96 -17.01
N VAL A 96 -13.37 -1.78 -17.06
CA VAL A 96 -12.01 -1.35 -17.41
C VAL A 96 -11.68 -1.89 -18.79
N ALA A 97 -11.56 -1.01 -19.77
CA ALA A 97 -11.25 -1.42 -21.12
C ALA A 97 -9.84 -2.04 -21.23
N ALA A 98 -9.66 -2.90 -22.21
CA ALA A 98 -8.39 -3.56 -22.48
C ALA A 98 -7.27 -2.57 -22.78
N ASN A 99 -6.07 -2.79 -22.24
CA ASN A 99 -4.84 -2.06 -22.54
C ASN A 99 -5.01 -0.53 -22.52
N THR A 100 -5.59 -0.01 -21.42
CA THR A 100 -5.90 1.43 -21.32
C THR A 100 -5.87 1.93 -19.87
N SER A 101 -5.93 3.26 -19.75
CA SER A 101 -6.20 3.95 -18.51
C SER A 101 -7.62 4.53 -18.56
N THR A 102 -8.46 4.08 -17.65
CA THR A 102 -9.89 4.44 -17.57
C THR A 102 -10.17 5.23 -16.31
N VAL A 103 -10.91 6.35 -16.42
CA VAL A 103 -11.48 7.02 -15.26
C VAL A 103 -12.70 6.23 -14.81
N LEU A 104 -12.63 5.64 -13.62
CA LEU A 104 -13.72 4.83 -13.07
C LEU A 104 -14.77 5.69 -12.39
N TRP A 105 -14.33 6.71 -11.65
CA TRP A 105 -15.21 7.60 -10.91
C TRP A 105 -14.55 8.93 -10.58
N LYS A 106 -15.43 9.92 -10.33
CA LYS A 106 -15.06 11.22 -9.76
C LYS A 106 -15.95 11.51 -8.57
N LEU A 107 -15.38 11.83 -7.44
CA LEU A 107 -16.04 12.05 -6.17
C LEU A 107 -15.67 13.39 -5.56
N ASN A 108 -16.62 14.08 -4.96
CA ASN A 108 -16.35 15.32 -4.26
C ASN A 108 -15.76 15.06 -2.86
N ARG A 109 -14.77 15.87 -2.46
CA ARG A 109 -14.09 15.78 -1.16
C ARG A 109 -15.04 15.86 0.02
N GLU A 110 -15.95 16.82 0.01
CA GLU A 110 -16.89 17.07 1.11
C GLU A 110 -17.82 15.88 1.32
N SER A 111 -18.32 15.26 0.24
CA SER A 111 -19.17 14.08 0.30
C SER A 111 -18.44 12.86 0.88
N LEU A 112 -17.15 12.74 0.63
CA LEU A 112 -16.31 11.65 1.17
C LEU A 112 -16.03 11.83 2.67
N LEU A 113 -15.80 13.06 3.12
CA LEU A 113 -15.44 13.35 4.51
C LEU A 113 -16.60 13.17 5.50
N GLY A 114 -17.86 13.30 5.05
CA GLY A 114 -19.03 13.16 5.93
C GLY A 114 -19.00 14.11 7.14
N GLY A 115 -18.31 15.25 7.03
CA GLY A 115 -18.13 16.21 8.12
C GLY A 115 -16.92 15.94 9.03
N GLY A 116 -16.14 14.90 8.76
CA GLY A 116 -14.91 14.59 9.51
C GLY A 116 -13.69 15.41 9.09
N SER A 117 -12.58 15.20 9.79
CA SER A 117 -11.34 15.92 9.57
C SER A 117 -10.51 15.26 8.46
N GLU A 118 -10.16 16.00 7.41
CA GLU A 118 -9.27 15.53 6.34
C GLU A 118 -7.87 15.11 6.81
N LYS A 119 -7.48 15.52 8.03
CA LYS A 119 -6.19 15.18 8.63
C LYS A 119 -6.21 13.88 9.44
N GLU A 120 -7.40 13.32 9.66
CA GLU A 120 -7.62 12.16 10.52
C GLU A 120 -8.36 11.03 9.80
N MET A 121 -8.42 11.12 8.46
CA MET A 121 -9.11 10.16 7.61
C MET A 121 -8.23 9.70 6.46
N MET A 122 -8.50 8.48 6.01
CA MET A 122 -7.89 7.88 4.84
C MET A 122 -8.96 7.27 3.93
N LEU A 123 -8.57 7.02 2.68
CA LEU A 123 -9.37 6.26 1.73
C LEU A 123 -8.66 4.94 1.44
N VAL A 124 -9.45 3.89 1.34
CA VAL A 124 -9.04 2.62 0.73
C VAL A 124 -9.79 2.49 -0.58
N VAL A 125 -9.06 2.38 -1.67
CA VAL A 125 -9.61 2.20 -3.02
C VAL A 125 -9.25 0.81 -3.48
N CYS A 126 -10.27 -0.05 -3.64
CA CYS A 126 -10.10 -1.43 -4.04
C CYS A 126 -10.84 -1.70 -5.36
N LEU A 127 -10.18 -2.36 -6.29
CA LEU A 127 -10.79 -2.90 -7.50
C LEU A 127 -10.77 -4.43 -7.41
N ARG A 128 -11.93 -5.06 -7.50
CA ARG A 128 -12.07 -6.52 -7.48
C ARG A 128 -12.82 -7.06 -8.68
N GLN A 129 -12.57 -8.32 -9.00
CA GLN A 129 -13.31 -9.10 -10.00
C GLN A 129 -13.81 -10.37 -9.33
N GLY A 130 -15.09 -10.44 -9.02
CA GLY A 130 -15.62 -11.47 -8.13
C GLY A 130 -14.94 -11.41 -6.77
N ASP A 131 -14.44 -12.56 -6.28
CA ASP A 131 -13.72 -12.64 -4.99
C ASP A 131 -12.23 -12.22 -5.07
N ARG A 132 -11.72 -11.96 -6.28
CA ARG A 132 -10.32 -11.62 -6.48
C ARG A 132 -10.10 -10.10 -6.41
N VAL A 133 -9.32 -9.65 -5.46
CA VAL A 133 -8.77 -8.28 -5.44
C VAL A 133 -7.72 -8.18 -6.56
N LEU A 134 -7.94 -7.26 -7.49
CA LEU A 134 -7.01 -6.95 -8.58
C LEU A 134 -5.93 -5.99 -8.11
N ASP A 135 -6.33 -4.92 -7.43
CA ASP A 135 -5.43 -4.00 -6.74
C ASP A 135 -6.18 -3.23 -5.65
N GLU A 136 -5.44 -2.84 -4.61
CA GLU A 136 -5.92 -1.99 -3.52
C GLU A 136 -4.85 -0.92 -3.23
N LYS A 137 -5.30 0.33 -3.03
CA LYS A 137 -4.42 1.46 -2.69
C LYS A 137 -5.03 2.34 -1.62
N ASN A 138 -4.17 2.79 -0.74
CA ASN A 138 -4.51 3.81 0.25
C ASN A 138 -4.29 5.20 -0.32
N ALA A 139 -5.14 6.14 0.05
CA ALA A 139 -5.01 7.56 -0.29
C ALA A 139 -5.38 8.42 0.91
N TYR A 140 -4.87 9.64 0.92
CA TYR A 140 -5.10 10.61 1.99
C TYR A 140 -5.64 11.92 1.42
N PHE A 141 -6.40 12.64 2.22
CA PHE A 141 -6.97 13.93 1.82
C PHE A 141 -5.95 15.06 1.81
N VAL A 142 -4.90 14.92 2.62
CA VAL A 142 -3.80 15.88 2.72
C VAL A 142 -2.45 15.18 2.60
N TYR A 143 -1.37 15.95 2.45
CA TYR A 143 -0.01 15.38 2.48
C TYR A 143 0.30 14.73 3.83
N HIS A 144 1.06 13.65 3.86
CA HIS A 144 1.42 12.90 5.07
C HIS A 144 1.94 13.79 6.21
N LYS A 145 2.74 14.82 5.91
CA LYS A 145 3.26 15.78 6.89
C LYS A 145 2.19 16.60 7.61
N ASN A 146 0.96 16.62 7.09
CA ASN A 146 -0.17 17.37 7.63
C ASN A 146 -1.19 16.48 8.34
N LEU A 147 -0.96 15.15 8.36
CA LEU A 147 -1.82 14.20 9.05
C LEU A 147 -1.63 14.30 10.56
N ASN A 148 -2.71 14.15 11.29
CA ASN A 148 -2.72 14.00 12.75
C ASN A 148 -2.59 12.52 13.11
N LEU A 149 -1.42 11.91 12.81
CA LEU A 149 -1.21 10.48 13.00
C LEU A 149 -1.28 10.10 14.48
N PRO A 150 -2.06 9.07 14.85
CA PRO A 150 -2.12 8.56 16.20
C PRO A 150 -0.84 7.76 16.53
N GLU A 151 -0.63 7.47 17.81
CA GLU A 151 0.38 6.52 18.25
C GLU A 151 -0.23 5.09 18.22
N PRO A 152 0.25 4.19 17.33
CA PRO A 152 -0.28 2.84 17.20
C PRO A 152 0.39 1.86 18.16
N HIS A 153 -0.36 0.82 18.57
CA HIS A 153 0.18 -0.35 19.25
C HIS A 153 0.07 -1.55 18.31
N PHE A 154 1.21 -2.21 18.06
CA PHE A 154 1.28 -3.35 17.17
C PHE A 154 1.11 -4.67 17.92
N SER A 155 0.36 -5.59 17.33
CA SER A 155 0.40 -7.02 17.64
C SER A 155 1.15 -7.71 16.51
N ILE A 156 2.27 -8.37 16.83
CA ILE A 156 3.08 -9.09 15.86
C ILE A 156 3.27 -10.52 16.36
N GLN A 157 2.98 -11.49 15.50
CA GLN A 157 3.18 -12.91 15.78
C GLN A 157 3.99 -13.54 14.66
N ALA A 158 5.10 -14.18 14.99
CA ALA A 158 5.88 -14.94 14.04
C ALA A 158 5.40 -16.39 14.00
N GLY A 159 5.38 -16.98 12.82
CA GLY A 159 4.95 -18.35 12.60
C GLY A 159 5.63 -18.98 11.39
N GLU A 160 5.35 -20.27 11.20
CA GLU A 160 5.77 -21.04 10.04
C GLU A 160 4.61 -21.91 9.55
N GLU A 161 4.39 -21.95 8.26
CA GLU A 161 3.37 -22.77 7.62
C GLU A 161 3.93 -23.34 6.31
N ASN A 162 3.84 -24.65 6.12
CA ASN A 162 4.38 -25.36 4.95
C ASN A 162 5.87 -25.06 4.65
N GLY A 163 6.69 -24.81 5.69
CA GLY A 163 8.10 -24.46 5.55
C GLY A 163 8.35 -22.98 5.23
N GLU A 164 7.31 -22.17 5.05
CA GLU A 164 7.42 -20.72 4.85
C GLU A 164 7.24 -19.96 6.17
N LYS A 165 8.22 -19.16 6.55
CA LYS A 165 8.14 -18.31 7.73
C LYS A 165 7.39 -17.02 7.42
N PHE A 166 6.66 -16.52 8.40
CA PHE A 166 5.90 -15.28 8.25
C PHE A 166 5.80 -14.52 9.58
N ILE A 167 5.47 -13.26 9.47
CA ILE A 167 4.92 -12.47 10.57
C ILE A 167 3.46 -12.14 10.24
N GLN A 168 2.60 -12.20 11.27
CA GLN A 168 1.24 -11.70 11.21
C GLN A 168 1.16 -10.43 12.03
N VAL A 169 0.71 -9.35 11.40
CA VAL A 169 0.76 -8.00 11.98
C VAL A 169 -0.62 -7.38 11.97
N SER A 170 -0.98 -6.74 13.07
CA SER A 170 -2.14 -5.86 13.18
C SER A 170 -1.82 -4.66 14.07
N SER A 171 -2.65 -3.64 14.04
CA SER A 171 -2.52 -2.44 14.87
C SER A 171 -3.90 -2.00 15.38
N ASP A 172 -3.93 -1.34 16.55
CA ASP A 172 -5.14 -0.76 17.14
C ASP A 172 -5.54 0.57 16.48
N LYS A 173 -4.58 1.24 15.82
CA LYS A 173 -4.77 2.51 15.10
C LYS A 173 -3.98 2.49 13.81
N LEU A 174 -4.28 3.42 12.89
CA LEU A 174 -3.52 3.57 11.65
C LEU A 174 -2.04 3.78 11.94
N ALA A 175 -1.20 2.97 11.30
CA ALA A 175 0.24 3.15 11.25
C ALA A 175 0.70 3.29 9.81
N CYS A 176 1.35 4.41 9.48
CA CYS A 176 1.75 4.72 8.11
C CYS A 176 3.19 4.30 7.82
N ASN A 177 3.40 3.76 6.60
CA ASN A 177 4.73 3.40 6.09
C ASN A 177 5.52 2.53 7.08
N VAL A 178 4.90 1.47 7.57
CA VAL A 178 5.50 0.56 8.56
C VAL A 178 6.61 -0.23 7.93
N MET A 179 7.81 -0.12 8.49
CA MET A 179 9.01 -0.85 8.12
C MET A 179 9.31 -1.93 9.15
N PHE A 180 9.39 -3.18 8.70
CA PHE A 180 9.85 -4.32 9.49
C PHE A 180 11.32 -4.57 9.25
N TYR A 181 12.07 -4.91 10.30
CA TYR A 181 13.49 -5.23 10.22
C TYR A 181 13.92 -6.13 11.37
N ILE A 182 15.03 -6.86 11.20
CA ILE A 182 15.70 -7.55 12.30
C ILE A 182 17.11 -6.98 12.41
N PRO A 183 17.50 -6.43 13.58
CA PRO A 183 18.82 -5.82 13.76
C PRO A 183 19.95 -6.80 13.44
N GLY A 184 20.92 -6.34 12.64
CA GLY A 184 22.10 -7.12 12.25
C GLY A 184 21.86 -8.16 11.15
N GLU A 185 20.63 -8.34 10.67
CA GLU A 185 20.29 -9.31 9.63
C GLU A 185 19.96 -8.63 8.30
N SER A 186 20.30 -9.33 7.21
CA SER A 186 19.82 -8.98 5.88
C SER A 186 18.66 -9.89 5.50
N ILE A 187 17.44 -9.48 5.79
CA ILE A 187 16.24 -10.29 5.62
C ILE A 187 15.35 -9.67 4.55
N PHE A 188 14.75 -10.53 3.73
CA PHE A 188 13.72 -10.15 2.79
C PHE A 188 12.34 -10.40 3.40
N PHE A 189 11.50 -9.35 3.34
CA PHE A 189 10.07 -9.42 3.65
C PHE A 189 9.28 -9.37 2.35
N SER A 190 8.26 -10.22 2.19
CA SER A 190 7.43 -10.20 0.98
C SER A 190 6.68 -8.89 0.80
N ASP A 191 6.44 -8.16 1.87
CA ASP A 191 5.93 -6.79 1.87
C ASP A 191 6.54 -5.97 2.99
N ASN A 192 6.72 -4.66 2.76
CA ASN A 192 7.32 -3.75 3.73
C ASN A 192 6.98 -2.30 3.37
N TYR A 193 7.15 -1.36 4.29
CA TYR A 193 6.80 0.06 4.11
C TYR A 193 5.33 0.24 3.75
N ILE A 194 4.46 -0.55 4.38
CA ILE A 194 3.02 -0.57 4.18
C ILE A 194 2.29 0.20 5.28
N ASP A 195 1.07 0.62 4.98
CA ASP A 195 0.16 1.12 6.00
C ASP A 195 -0.54 -0.05 6.68
N ILE A 196 -0.56 -0.06 8.01
CA ILE A 196 -1.32 -1.03 8.80
C ILE A 196 -2.62 -0.38 9.22
N ILE A 197 -3.71 -0.82 8.59
CA ILE A 197 -5.06 -0.30 8.84
C ILE A 197 -5.66 -1.05 10.04
N PRO A 198 -6.24 -0.35 11.03
CA PRO A 198 -6.87 -1.00 12.17
C PRO A 198 -7.98 -1.96 11.74
N GLY A 199 -8.14 -3.05 12.50
CA GLY A 199 -9.13 -4.09 12.19
C GLY A 199 -8.70 -5.07 11.08
N ARG A 200 -7.57 -4.79 10.40
CA ARG A 200 -7.00 -5.71 9.39
C ARG A 200 -5.77 -6.44 9.94
N SER A 201 -5.54 -7.62 9.41
CA SER A 201 -4.36 -8.43 9.72
C SER A 201 -3.57 -8.73 8.45
N TYR A 202 -2.25 -8.51 8.52
CA TYR A 202 -1.33 -8.64 7.39
C TYR A 202 -0.40 -9.81 7.62
N LYS A 203 -0.39 -10.78 6.71
CA LYS A 203 0.54 -11.92 6.72
C LYS A 203 1.69 -11.62 5.76
N ILE A 204 2.89 -11.42 6.29
CA ILE A 204 4.09 -11.04 5.54
C ILE A 204 5.08 -12.19 5.63
N LYS A 205 5.46 -12.78 4.50
CA LYS A 205 6.47 -13.83 4.45
C LYS A 205 7.84 -13.24 4.77
N VAL A 206 8.66 -14.03 5.47
CA VAL A 206 10.01 -13.66 5.90
C VAL A 206 10.99 -14.70 5.39
N ASP A 207 11.85 -14.30 4.47
CA ASP A 207 12.90 -15.17 3.93
C ASP A 207 14.16 -15.06 4.80
N THR A 208 14.37 -16.07 5.66
CA THR A 208 15.44 -16.09 6.66
C THR A 208 15.69 -17.51 7.19
N ASP A 209 16.89 -17.76 7.66
CA ASP A 209 17.25 -18.99 8.38
C ASP A 209 16.83 -18.97 9.86
N LEU A 210 16.42 -17.81 10.40
CA LEU A 210 15.98 -17.68 11.79
C LEU A 210 14.70 -18.51 12.05
N SER A 211 14.59 -19.10 13.24
CA SER A 211 13.35 -19.74 13.67
C SER A 211 12.25 -18.70 13.95
N PRO A 212 10.95 -19.10 13.94
CA PRO A 212 9.86 -18.20 14.32
C PRO A 212 10.07 -17.54 15.69
N THR A 213 10.59 -18.28 16.66
CA THR A 213 10.90 -17.74 18.00
C THR A 213 11.94 -16.63 17.92
N GLN A 214 13.02 -16.84 17.16
CA GLN A 214 14.07 -15.82 16.98
C GLN A 214 13.56 -14.59 16.21
N ILE A 215 12.66 -14.79 15.23
CA ILE A 215 11.99 -13.68 14.55
C ILE A 215 11.14 -12.90 15.56
N GLN A 216 10.30 -13.59 16.35
CA GLN A 216 9.43 -12.99 17.35
C GLN A 216 10.18 -12.12 18.36
N GLU A 217 11.32 -12.58 18.84
CA GLU A 217 12.14 -11.90 19.85
C GLU A 217 12.91 -10.68 19.29
N ARG A 218 13.23 -10.70 17.99
CA ARG A 218 14.18 -9.74 17.38
C ARG A 218 13.52 -8.77 16.41
N ILE A 219 12.27 -9.00 16.01
CA ILE A 219 11.59 -8.15 15.04
C ILE A 219 11.44 -6.72 15.56
N GLY A 220 11.91 -5.77 14.78
CA GLY A 220 11.75 -4.34 15.04
C GLY A 220 10.78 -3.70 14.05
N VAL A 221 10.15 -2.62 14.49
CA VAL A 221 9.20 -1.83 13.70
C VAL A 221 9.60 -0.37 13.71
N ARG A 222 9.52 0.27 12.54
CA ARG A 222 9.58 1.73 12.39
C ARG A 222 8.38 2.18 11.57
N TYR A 223 7.89 3.37 11.82
CA TYR A 223 6.75 3.96 11.09
C TYR A 223 6.84 5.48 11.09
N VAL A 224 6.06 6.13 10.24
CA VAL A 224 5.97 7.60 10.18
C VAL A 224 5.13 8.11 11.37
N ARG A 225 5.66 9.13 12.03
CA ARG A 225 5.02 9.84 13.17
C ARG A 225 4.70 11.27 12.80
#